data_85aec5f59105b78b6f77324786043bef
#
_entry.id   85aec5f59105b78b6f77324786043bef
#
_cell.length_a   1.000
_cell.length_b   1.000
_cell.length_c   1.000
_cell.angle_alpha   90.00
_cell.angle_beta   90.00
_cell.angle_gamma   90.00
#
_symmetry.space_group_name_H-M   'P 1'
#
loop_
_entity.id
_entity.type
_entity.pdbx_description
1 polymer ?
#
loop_
_entity_poly.entity_id
_entity_poly.type
_entity_poly.pdbx_seq_one_letter_code
_entity_poly.pdbx_strand_id
1 'polypeptide(L)'
;MKDKLEEIRSILIEHHKDIANAIPLIASENITSPAVDEACNCDFSHRYAEGWVGQRVYAGCVYIDKIESLCMDLTKEYFDCCFADVRPISGVMANLVLYNAFTSRNNGKMMAMPIPKGGHISHAPFETSSGRKIYGTAGTVRGLNIKYLAFDEENMNLDIDGSAKIIREFEPEMVLFGGSVFLFPHPVKELSEVAKEVGAHIGYDGAHVAGLIGSGYFQDPLREGADAMSLSCHKTLPGPQTGAVVSNREDLVEDLKNAAFPSLFSNHHLHNIAGFAVALTEMLEFGKEYQKNVIKNAQALGAALNERGFKVLCEHLGFTESHQIVIDIGEFEKTVGLGGTIEKLLENANIIINRNLLPWDIREGRHYMNPGGLRLGTSEVTRLGMNESDMVDIAEFFKKLIIDQRDPKTIKTEVAEFKKQFQEIKYCFQTTNKAYEYLKFY
;
A
#
# COMPACT_ATOMS: atom_id res chain seq x y z
N MET A 1 29.22 24.67 7.52
CA MET A 1 28.17 23.89 8.24
C MET A 1 26.82 24.60 8.20
N LYS A 2 26.71 25.92 8.49
CA LYS A 2 25.49 26.70 8.32
C LYS A 2 24.92 26.57 6.88
N ASP A 3 25.81 26.67 5.89
CA ASP A 3 25.42 26.57 4.47
C ASP A 3 24.75 25.21 4.13
N LYS A 4 25.18 24.11 4.76
CA LYS A 4 24.57 22.80 4.58
C LYS A 4 23.18 22.68 5.21
N LEU A 5 22.96 23.34 6.33
CA LEU A 5 21.63 23.41 6.95
C LEU A 5 20.67 24.18 6.05
N GLU A 6 21.08 25.31 5.49
CA GLU A 6 20.26 26.10 4.58
C GLU A 6 19.98 25.34 3.26
N GLU A 7 20.96 24.59 2.75
CA GLU A 7 20.77 23.70 1.60
C GLU A 7 19.70 22.65 1.87
N ILE A 8 19.75 21.95 3.04
CA ILE A 8 18.72 20.98 3.45
C ILE A 8 17.34 21.64 3.53
N ARG A 9 17.23 22.81 4.15
CA ARG A 9 15.98 23.57 4.26
C ARG A 9 15.41 23.94 2.88
N SER A 10 16.26 24.43 1.98
CA SER A 10 15.86 24.79 0.62
C SER A 10 15.29 23.59 -0.13
N ILE A 11 15.97 22.43 -0.07
CA ILE A 11 15.51 21.19 -0.72
C ILE A 11 14.11 20.79 -0.21
N LEU A 12 13.90 20.82 1.12
CA LEU A 12 12.60 20.48 1.71
C LEU A 12 11.48 21.46 1.27
N ILE A 13 11.79 22.77 1.31
CA ILE A 13 10.83 23.81 0.90
C ILE A 13 10.49 23.69 -0.59
N GLU A 14 11.47 23.42 -1.45
CA GLU A 14 11.27 23.23 -2.87
C GLU A 14 10.41 21.98 -3.13
N HIS A 15 10.70 20.86 -2.47
CA HIS A 15 9.89 19.66 -2.56
C HIS A 15 8.42 19.90 -2.15
N HIS A 16 8.19 20.58 -1.02
CA HIS A 16 6.82 20.89 -0.58
C HIS A 16 6.06 21.77 -1.59
N LYS A 17 6.74 22.74 -2.23
CA LYS A 17 6.14 23.57 -3.27
C LYS A 17 5.80 22.76 -4.52
N ASP A 18 6.68 21.85 -4.92
CA ASP A 18 6.46 21.04 -6.11
C ASP A 18 5.29 20.07 -5.91
N ILE A 19 5.24 19.36 -4.78
CA ILE A 19 4.17 18.40 -4.51
C ILE A 19 2.81 19.11 -4.28
N ALA A 20 2.80 20.30 -3.69
CA ALA A 20 1.59 21.11 -3.53
C ALA A 20 0.94 21.48 -4.88
N ASN A 21 1.72 21.58 -5.94
CA ASN A 21 1.27 21.88 -7.29
C ASN A 21 1.11 20.63 -8.18
N ALA A 22 1.31 19.43 -7.63
CA ALA A 22 1.22 18.18 -8.36
C ALA A 22 -0.09 17.45 -8.10
N ILE A 23 -0.52 16.61 -9.06
CA ILE A 23 -1.59 15.63 -8.89
C ILE A 23 -0.95 14.32 -8.42
N PRO A 24 -1.09 13.93 -7.14
CA PRO A 24 -0.47 12.73 -6.58
C PRO A 24 -1.36 11.51 -6.83
N LEU A 25 -0.92 10.60 -7.69
CA LEU A 25 -1.64 9.37 -8.05
C LEU A 25 -0.82 8.11 -7.75
N ILE A 26 0.16 8.18 -6.87
CA ILE A 26 0.90 6.98 -6.43
C ILE A 26 0.03 6.17 -5.48
N ALA A 27 -0.28 4.94 -5.87
CA ALA A 27 -1.19 4.06 -5.11
C ALA A 27 -0.69 3.67 -3.70
N SER A 28 0.60 3.83 -3.42
CA SER A 28 1.23 3.53 -2.14
C SER A 28 1.49 4.76 -1.27
N GLU A 29 0.95 5.92 -1.64
CA GLU A 29 1.09 7.19 -0.93
C GLU A 29 -0.25 7.73 -0.47
N ASN A 30 -0.21 8.54 0.58
CA ASN A 30 -1.34 9.29 1.07
C ASN A 30 -0.84 10.47 1.93
N ILE A 31 -1.66 11.49 2.07
CA ILE A 31 -1.33 12.63 2.92
C ILE A 31 -1.91 12.45 4.33
N THR A 32 -1.07 12.68 5.34
CA THR A 32 -1.49 12.73 6.75
C THR A 32 -2.21 14.04 7.07
N SER A 33 -3.07 14.00 8.08
CA SER A 33 -3.63 15.23 8.64
C SER A 33 -2.61 15.94 9.54
N PRO A 34 -2.73 17.27 9.76
CA PRO A 34 -1.89 17.98 10.71
C PRO A 34 -1.96 17.43 12.14
N ALA A 35 -3.10 16.84 12.55
CA ALA A 35 -3.21 16.19 13.85
C ALA A 35 -2.35 14.91 13.93
N VAL A 36 -2.24 14.17 12.85
CA VAL A 36 -1.31 13.02 12.75
C VAL A 36 0.14 13.50 12.80
N ASP A 37 0.47 14.55 12.04
CA ASP A 37 1.83 15.10 12.02
C ASP A 37 2.24 15.68 13.38
N GLU A 38 1.32 16.36 14.09
CA GLU A 38 1.55 16.86 15.45
C GLU A 38 1.85 15.71 16.41
N ALA A 39 1.06 14.63 16.35
CA ALA A 39 1.28 13.45 17.18
C ALA A 39 2.61 12.75 16.88
N CYS A 40 3.03 12.72 15.61
CA CYS A 40 4.33 12.19 15.23
C CYS A 40 5.50 13.08 15.68
N ASN A 41 5.29 14.40 15.77
CA ASN A 41 6.34 15.33 16.17
C ASN A 41 6.37 15.56 17.69
N CYS A 42 6.48 14.50 18.46
CA CYS A 42 6.47 14.50 19.93
C CYS A 42 7.76 13.91 20.53
N ASP A 43 7.91 14.04 21.86
CA ASP A 43 9.07 13.54 22.61
C ASP A 43 9.29 12.02 22.43
N PHE A 44 8.30 11.25 22.08
CA PHE A 44 8.41 9.80 21.86
C PHE A 44 9.42 9.44 20.75
N SER A 45 9.73 10.36 19.86
CA SER A 45 10.75 10.17 18.82
C SER A 45 12.17 9.90 19.37
N HIS A 46 12.40 10.21 20.65
CA HIS A 46 13.70 10.05 21.32
C HIS A 46 13.69 8.98 22.43
N ARG A 47 12.56 8.23 22.59
CA ARG A 47 12.39 7.29 23.71
C ARG A 47 12.61 5.86 23.28
N TYR A 48 12.73 5.00 24.29
CA TYR A 48 12.97 3.57 24.14
C TYR A 48 11.96 2.77 24.97
N ALA A 49 11.26 1.83 24.34
CA ALA A 49 10.18 1.05 25.00
C ALA A 49 10.20 -0.40 24.52
N GLU A 50 11.34 -1.06 24.70
CA GLU A 50 11.50 -2.48 24.37
C GLU A 50 10.60 -3.37 25.23
N GLY A 51 9.93 -4.33 24.61
CA GLY A 51 8.99 -5.24 25.25
C GLY A 51 7.53 -4.93 24.91
N TRP A 52 6.62 -5.56 25.64
CA TRP A 52 5.18 -5.36 25.54
C TRP A 52 4.68 -4.33 26.55
N VAL A 53 3.48 -3.80 26.32
CA VAL A 53 2.75 -2.96 27.28
C VAL A 53 2.72 -3.64 28.66
N GLY A 54 3.11 -2.93 29.71
CA GLY A 54 3.19 -3.44 31.08
C GLY A 54 4.37 -4.39 31.34
N GLN A 55 5.16 -4.75 30.34
CA GLN A 55 6.30 -5.67 30.45
C GLN A 55 7.55 -5.06 29.78
N ARG A 56 7.81 -3.77 30.03
CA ARG A 56 8.94 -3.07 29.43
C ARG A 56 10.25 -3.39 30.16
N VAL A 57 11.30 -3.46 29.37
CA VAL A 57 12.68 -3.57 29.89
C VAL A 57 13.18 -2.23 30.44
N TYR A 58 12.57 -1.12 30.00
CA TYR A 58 12.97 0.26 30.33
C TYR A 58 11.96 0.93 31.27
N ALA A 59 12.46 1.80 32.14
CA ALA A 59 11.64 2.69 32.97
C ALA A 59 11.13 3.89 32.14
N GLY A 60 10.12 4.60 32.68
CA GLY A 60 9.56 5.81 32.06
C GLY A 60 8.55 5.58 30.94
N CYS A 61 8.06 4.33 30.78
CA CYS A 61 7.17 3.95 29.68
C CYS A 61 5.66 4.12 29.97
N VAL A 62 5.26 4.69 31.11
CA VAL A 62 3.84 4.77 31.54
C VAL A 62 2.93 5.39 30.47
N TYR A 63 3.33 6.48 29.86
CA TYR A 63 2.53 7.16 28.82
C TYR A 63 2.68 6.50 27.46
N ILE A 64 3.84 5.91 27.19
CA ILE A 64 4.06 5.10 25.98
C ILE A 64 3.10 3.89 26.01
N ASP A 65 3.02 3.20 27.15
CA ASP A 65 2.08 2.08 27.34
C ASP A 65 0.62 2.49 27.10
N LYS A 66 0.24 3.66 27.60
CA LYS A 66 -1.13 4.18 27.38
C LYS A 66 -1.44 4.42 25.89
N ILE A 67 -0.53 5.05 25.17
CA ILE A 67 -0.71 5.32 23.73
C ILE A 67 -0.68 4.03 22.91
N GLU A 68 0.25 3.13 23.23
CA GLU A 68 0.33 1.84 22.51
C GLU A 68 -0.90 0.98 22.75
N SER A 69 -1.39 0.90 24.03
CA SER A 69 -2.65 0.23 24.34
C SER A 69 -3.83 0.82 23.59
N LEU A 70 -3.95 2.17 23.60
CA LEU A 70 -5.03 2.85 22.89
C LEU A 70 -4.95 2.58 21.39
N CYS A 71 -3.77 2.64 20.79
CA CYS A 71 -3.57 2.33 19.37
C CYS A 71 -3.96 0.89 19.04
N MET A 72 -3.59 -0.08 19.88
CA MET A 72 -4.02 -1.47 19.74
C MET A 72 -5.55 -1.62 19.83
N ASP A 73 -6.18 -0.93 20.78
CA ASP A 73 -7.64 -1.00 20.96
C ASP A 73 -8.37 -0.37 19.78
N LEU A 74 -7.94 0.80 19.28
CA LEU A 74 -8.45 1.42 18.06
C LEU A 74 -8.24 0.54 16.82
N THR A 75 -7.10 -0.15 16.73
CA THR A 75 -6.83 -1.09 15.64
C THR A 75 -7.79 -2.28 15.70
N LYS A 76 -8.01 -2.84 16.89
CA LYS A 76 -8.97 -3.93 17.09
C LYS A 76 -10.40 -3.50 16.74
N GLU A 77 -10.80 -2.30 17.14
CA GLU A 77 -12.11 -1.74 16.81
C GLU A 77 -12.27 -1.55 15.31
N TYR A 78 -11.26 -0.95 14.65
CA TYR A 78 -11.33 -0.63 13.21
C TYR A 78 -11.38 -1.88 12.32
N PHE A 79 -10.68 -2.95 12.69
CA PHE A 79 -10.66 -4.22 11.94
C PHE A 79 -11.58 -5.31 12.53
N ASP A 80 -12.32 -4.99 13.59
CA ASP A 80 -13.17 -5.94 14.34
C ASP A 80 -12.42 -7.26 14.62
N CYS A 81 -11.27 -7.16 15.32
CA CYS A 81 -10.38 -8.29 15.59
C CYS A 81 -10.00 -8.39 17.09
N CYS A 82 -9.59 -9.59 17.52
CA CYS A 82 -9.26 -9.83 18.94
C CYS A 82 -7.81 -9.45 19.28
N PHE A 83 -6.91 -9.44 18.30
CA PHE A 83 -5.49 -9.16 18.49
C PHE A 83 -4.97 -8.13 17.51
N ALA A 84 -4.14 -7.19 18.00
CA ALA A 84 -3.38 -6.24 17.21
C ALA A 84 -1.97 -6.06 17.78
N ASP A 85 -0.94 -6.10 16.94
CA ASP A 85 0.41 -5.64 17.24
C ASP A 85 0.74 -4.44 16.32
N VAL A 86 0.92 -3.27 16.92
CA VAL A 86 1.16 -2.01 16.20
C VAL A 86 2.64 -1.61 16.14
N ARG A 87 3.54 -2.50 16.58
CA ARG A 87 4.98 -2.23 16.67
C ARG A 87 5.78 -2.45 15.39
N PRO A 88 5.34 -3.25 14.39
CA PRO A 88 6.06 -3.34 13.12
C PRO A 88 6.31 -1.96 12.51
N ILE A 89 7.55 -1.66 12.18
CA ILE A 89 7.95 -0.33 11.67
C ILE A 89 7.61 -0.10 10.19
N SER A 90 7.09 -1.12 9.52
CA SER A 90 6.63 -1.07 8.12
C SER A 90 5.79 -2.30 7.77
N GLY A 91 5.08 -2.27 6.64
CA GLY A 91 4.37 -3.43 6.10
C GLY A 91 5.29 -4.63 5.82
N VAL A 92 6.53 -4.39 5.39
CA VAL A 92 7.52 -5.48 5.21
C VAL A 92 7.85 -6.16 6.54
N MET A 93 8.00 -5.39 7.61
CA MET A 93 8.23 -5.95 8.95
C MET A 93 7.00 -6.71 9.45
N ALA A 94 5.79 -6.22 9.17
CA ALA A 94 4.56 -6.93 9.46
C ALA A 94 4.46 -8.26 8.70
N ASN A 95 4.84 -8.30 7.42
CA ASN A 95 4.97 -9.54 6.64
C ASN A 95 5.99 -10.50 7.25
N LEU A 96 7.14 -10.00 7.68
CA LEU A 96 8.17 -10.84 8.33
C LEU A 96 7.66 -11.45 9.65
N VAL A 97 6.77 -10.76 10.39
CA VAL A 97 6.11 -11.33 11.58
C VAL A 97 5.29 -12.56 11.17
N LEU A 98 4.46 -12.46 10.11
CA LEU A 98 3.69 -13.60 9.61
C LEU A 98 4.61 -14.74 9.16
N TYR A 99 5.66 -14.44 8.39
CA TYR A 99 6.61 -15.47 7.94
C TYR A 99 7.31 -16.15 9.12
N ASN A 100 7.66 -15.38 10.14
CA ASN A 100 8.33 -15.90 11.33
C ASN A 100 7.41 -16.74 12.22
N ALA A 101 6.12 -16.39 12.30
CA ALA A 101 5.13 -17.14 13.05
C ALA A 101 4.70 -18.44 12.34
N PHE A 102 4.56 -18.41 11.02
CA PHE A 102 3.84 -19.46 10.27
C PHE A 102 4.74 -20.34 9.39
N THR A 103 6.04 -20.08 9.34
CA THR A 103 6.97 -20.91 8.54
C THR A 103 8.17 -21.35 9.33
N SER A 104 8.66 -22.54 9.04
CA SER A 104 9.92 -23.07 9.53
C SER A 104 11.12 -22.21 9.09
N ARG A 105 12.14 -22.14 9.92
CA ARG A 105 13.40 -21.49 9.54
C ARG A 105 14.09 -22.30 8.46
N ASN A 106 14.61 -21.60 7.47
CA ASN A 106 15.38 -22.17 6.37
C ASN A 106 14.58 -23.24 5.60
N ASN A 107 14.24 -22.93 4.37
CA ASN A 107 13.52 -23.84 3.47
C ASN A 107 12.06 -24.14 3.85
N GLY A 108 11.44 -23.38 4.79
CA GLY A 108 9.98 -23.42 5.02
C GLY A 108 9.25 -23.14 3.72
N LYS A 109 8.15 -23.84 3.48
CA LYS A 109 7.39 -23.75 2.22
C LYS A 109 6.33 -22.65 2.30
N MET A 110 6.34 -21.72 1.36
CA MET A 110 5.33 -20.67 1.25
C MET A 110 4.81 -20.56 -0.18
N MET A 111 3.52 -20.21 -0.32
CA MET A 111 2.97 -19.78 -1.60
C MET A 111 2.61 -18.31 -1.55
N ALA A 112 2.92 -17.57 -2.63
CA ALA A 112 2.63 -16.16 -2.77
C ALA A 112 2.67 -15.75 -4.24
N MET A 113 2.34 -14.49 -4.55
CA MET A 113 2.47 -13.94 -5.90
C MET A 113 3.79 -13.20 -6.11
N PRO A 114 4.41 -13.33 -7.31
CA PRO A 114 5.57 -12.54 -7.70
C PRO A 114 5.15 -11.12 -8.12
N ILE A 115 6.10 -10.19 -8.14
CA ILE A 115 5.87 -8.78 -8.52
C ILE A 115 5.12 -8.63 -9.86
N PRO A 116 5.47 -9.31 -10.96
CA PRO A 116 4.76 -9.12 -12.24
C PRO A 116 3.27 -9.48 -12.20
N LYS A 117 2.85 -10.28 -11.22
CA LYS A 117 1.45 -10.72 -11.00
C LYS A 117 0.81 -10.04 -9.79
N GLY A 118 1.27 -8.85 -9.44
CA GLY A 118 0.70 -8.05 -8.37
C GLY A 118 1.28 -8.27 -6.97
N GLY A 119 2.22 -9.21 -6.78
CA GLY A 119 2.89 -9.42 -5.51
C GLY A 119 3.78 -8.25 -5.08
N HIS A 120 4.15 -8.23 -3.79
CA HIS A 120 5.10 -7.26 -3.26
C HIS A 120 6.52 -7.85 -3.25
N ILE A 121 7.55 -6.99 -3.23
CA ILE A 121 8.96 -7.40 -3.14
C ILE A 121 9.27 -8.25 -1.89
N SER A 122 8.44 -8.18 -0.85
CA SER A 122 8.58 -9.01 0.34
C SER A 122 8.04 -10.44 0.17
N HIS A 123 7.27 -10.74 -0.87
CA HIS A 123 6.55 -12.01 -1.02
C HIS A 123 7.39 -13.09 -1.68
N ALA A 124 7.55 -13.02 -2.99
CA ALA A 124 8.10 -14.10 -3.78
C ALA A 124 9.26 -13.64 -4.67
N PRO A 125 10.21 -14.53 -4.99
CA PRO A 125 11.20 -14.22 -6.00
C PRO A 125 10.54 -14.06 -7.37
N PHE A 126 11.24 -13.39 -8.29
CA PHE A 126 10.91 -13.41 -9.72
C PHE A 126 12.20 -13.36 -10.54
N GLU A 127 12.13 -13.80 -11.77
CA GLU A 127 13.24 -13.73 -12.71
C GLU A 127 13.01 -12.58 -13.69
N THR A 128 14.04 -11.76 -13.88
CA THR A 128 13.99 -10.65 -14.82
C THR A 128 14.14 -11.15 -16.25
N SER A 129 13.80 -10.34 -17.25
CA SER A 129 14.02 -10.67 -18.67
C SER A 129 15.48 -10.98 -19.04
N SER A 130 16.45 -10.52 -18.23
CA SER A 130 17.88 -10.85 -18.38
C SER A 130 18.32 -12.13 -17.66
N GLY A 131 17.39 -12.91 -17.09
CA GLY A 131 17.66 -14.12 -16.35
C GLY A 131 18.18 -13.92 -14.91
N ARG A 132 18.20 -12.66 -14.40
CA ARG A 132 18.60 -12.38 -13.03
C ARG A 132 17.45 -12.71 -12.07
N LYS A 133 17.73 -13.56 -11.09
CA LYS A 133 16.77 -13.89 -10.03
C LYS A 133 16.79 -12.84 -8.91
N ILE A 134 15.63 -12.31 -8.58
CA ILE A 134 15.39 -11.44 -7.42
C ILE A 134 14.64 -12.26 -6.38
N TYR A 135 15.22 -12.45 -5.20
CA TYR A 135 14.69 -13.40 -4.21
C TYR A 135 13.56 -12.81 -3.34
N GLY A 136 13.44 -11.49 -3.25
CA GLY A 136 12.51 -10.85 -2.33
C GLY A 136 12.90 -11.01 -0.86
N THR A 137 12.14 -10.40 0.04
CA THR A 137 12.45 -10.42 1.49
C THR A 137 12.26 -11.83 2.07
N ALA A 138 11.18 -12.53 1.71
CA ALA A 138 10.89 -13.87 2.20
C ALA A 138 12.03 -14.87 1.88
N GLY A 139 12.51 -14.85 0.64
CA GLY A 139 13.63 -15.70 0.23
C GLY A 139 14.97 -15.24 0.80
N THR A 140 15.27 -13.94 0.79
CA THR A 140 16.57 -13.40 1.21
C THR A 140 16.77 -13.44 2.72
N VAL A 141 15.73 -13.04 3.50
CA VAL A 141 15.84 -12.91 4.97
C VAL A 141 15.47 -14.20 5.68
N ARG A 142 14.45 -14.91 5.20
CA ARG A 142 13.95 -16.15 5.83
C ARG A 142 14.41 -17.43 5.15
N GLY A 143 14.94 -17.35 3.93
CA GLY A 143 15.37 -18.53 3.15
C GLY A 143 14.20 -19.46 2.80
N LEU A 144 13.01 -18.90 2.56
CA LEU A 144 11.82 -19.70 2.26
C LEU A 144 11.87 -20.30 0.86
N ASN A 145 11.34 -21.51 0.74
CA ASN A 145 11.06 -22.15 -0.54
C ASN A 145 9.67 -21.72 -1.01
N ILE A 146 9.62 -20.95 -2.10
CA ILE A 146 8.41 -20.27 -2.51
C ILE A 146 7.95 -20.76 -3.87
N LYS A 147 6.68 -21.19 -3.97
CA LYS A 147 5.95 -21.40 -5.22
C LYS A 147 4.90 -20.32 -5.43
N TYR A 148 4.56 -20.07 -6.69
CA TYR A 148 3.54 -19.09 -7.05
C TYR A 148 2.16 -19.69 -7.00
N LEU A 149 1.19 -18.88 -6.57
CA LEU A 149 -0.22 -19.12 -6.84
C LEU A 149 -0.47 -18.98 -8.35
N ALA A 150 -1.45 -19.73 -8.86
CA ALA A 150 -1.90 -19.57 -10.24
C ALA A 150 -2.61 -18.23 -10.40
N PHE A 151 -2.49 -17.62 -11.56
CA PHE A 151 -2.96 -16.26 -11.80
C PHE A 151 -3.74 -16.15 -13.12
N ASP A 152 -4.91 -15.55 -13.04
CA ASP A 152 -5.75 -15.18 -14.16
C ASP A 152 -5.39 -13.77 -14.63
N GLU A 153 -4.74 -13.69 -15.79
CA GLU A 153 -4.27 -12.43 -16.37
C GLU A 153 -5.41 -11.57 -16.93
N GLU A 154 -6.54 -12.18 -17.33
CA GLU A 154 -7.69 -11.46 -17.85
C GLU A 154 -8.43 -10.71 -16.74
N ASN A 155 -8.62 -11.37 -15.60
CA ASN A 155 -9.31 -10.81 -14.44
C ASN A 155 -8.36 -10.15 -13.43
N MET A 156 -7.05 -10.14 -13.69
CA MET A 156 -6.02 -9.63 -12.80
C MET A 156 -6.18 -10.15 -11.35
N ASN A 157 -6.49 -11.44 -11.21
CA ASN A 157 -6.76 -12.10 -9.94
C ASN A 157 -6.16 -13.51 -9.90
N LEU A 158 -6.35 -14.23 -8.80
CA LEU A 158 -5.92 -15.61 -8.67
C LEU A 158 -6.84 -16.57 -9.42
N ASP A 159 -6.23 -17.56 -10.10
CA ASP A 159 -6.94 -18.74 -10.61
C ASP A 159 -7.16 -19.73 -9.46
N ILE A 160 -8.42 -19.95 -9.10
CA ILE A 160 -8.82 -20.78 -7.95
C ILE A 160 -8.43 -22.23 -8.17
N ASP A 161 -8.81 -22.83 -9.29
CA ASP A 161 -8.57 -24.25 -9.57
C ASP A 161 -7.08 -24.55 -9.71
N GLY A 162 -6.36 -23.71 -10.43
CA GLY A 162 -4.91 -23.81 -10.59
C GLY A 162 -4.18 -23.65 -9.26
N SER A 163 -4.58 -22.68 -8.44
CA SER A 163 -4.01 -22.46 -7.11
C SER A 163 -4.30 -23.62 -6.16
N ALA A 164 -5.53 -24.11 -6.13
CA ALA A 164 -5.92 -25.25 -5.30
C ALA A 164 -5.10 -26.51 -5.61
N LYS A 165 -4.90 -26.78 -6.91
CA LYS A 165 -4.04 -27.90 -7.36
C LYS A 165 -2.61 -27.74 -6.84
N ILE A 166 -2.00 -26.54 -7.00
CA ILE A 166 -0.61 -26.31 -6.59
C ILE A 166 -0.48 -26.37 -5.07
N ILE A 167 -1.46 -25.88 -4.29
CA ILE A 167 -1.47 -25.97 -2.82
C ILE A 167 -1.40 -27.44 -2.40
N ARG A 168 -2.27 -28.31 -2.95
CA ARG A 168 -2.26 -29.76 -2.62
C ARG A 168 -0.95 -30.48 -3.00
N GLU A 169 -0.38 -30.12 -4.16
CA GLU A 169 0.88 -30.73 -4.63
C GLU A 169 2.12 -30.23 -3.87
N PHE A 170 2.13 -28.98 -3.45
CA PHE A 170 3.29 -28.38 -2.80
C PHE A 170 3.26 -28.53 -1.29
N GLU A 171 2.08 -28.62 -0.69
CA GLU A 171 1.86 -28.66 0.76
C GLU A 171 2.64 -27.56 1.47
N PRO A 172 2.29 -26.26 1.25
CA PRO A 172 2.97 -25.15 1.92
C PRO A 172 2.68 -25.15 3.41
N GLU A 173 3.58 -24.54 4.20
CA GLU A 173 3.33 -24.19 5.59
C GLU A 173 2.46 -22.92 5.70
N MET A 174 2.55 -22.04 4.68
CA MET A 174 1.80 -20.78 4.61
C MET A 174 1.40 -20.46 3.17
N VAL A 175 0.15 -19.98 3.01
CA VAL A 175 -0.34 -19.33 1.79
C VAL A 175 -0.53 -17.85 2.10
N LEU A 176 0.12 -16.98 1.33
CA LEU A 176 0.02 -15.53 1.47
C LEU A 176 -0.80 -14.94 0.33
N PHE A 177 -1.93 -14.33 0.68
CA PHE A 177 -2.77 -13.53 -0.21
C PHE A 177 -2.41 -12.04 -0.12
N GLY A 178 -2.98 -11.22 -0.99
CA GLY A 178 -2.72 -9.78 -1.02
C GLY A 178 -1.49 -9.41 -1.85
N GLY A 179 -1.20 -8.12 -1.95
CA GLY A 179 -0.07 -7.66 -2.75
C GLY A 179 -0.01 -6.17 -3.01
N SER A 180 0.79 -5.79 -4.01
CA SER A 180 1.01 -4.39 -4.43
C SER A 180 0.04 -3.91 -5.50
N VAL A 181 -0.42 -4.82 -6.38
CA VAL A 181 -1.48 -4.55 -7.35
C VAL A 181 -2.67 -5.39 -6.94
N PHE A 182 -3.75 -4.71 -6.59
CA PHE A 182 -4.89 -5.31 -5.95
C PHE A 182 -6.17 -4.65 -6.44
N LEU A 183 -6.67 -5.11 -7.59
CA LEU A 183 -7.85 -4.53 -8.23
C LEU A 183 -9.15 -5.07 -7.63
N PHE A 184 -9.19 -6.38 -7.31
CA PHE A 184 -10.37 -7.08 -6.81
C PHE A 184 -10.02 -7.93 -5.59
N PRO A 185 -11.01 -8.29 -4.74
CA PRO A 185 -10.84 -9.25 -3.66
C PRO A 185 -10.20 -10.55 -4.15
N HIS A 186 -9.22 -11.06 -3.41
CA HIS A 186 -8.66 -12.38 -3.66
C HIS A 186 -9.61 -13.48 -3.16
N PRO A 187 -9.64 -14.67 -3.78
CA PRO A 187 -10.52 -15.78 -3.40
C PRO A 187 -10.02 -16.49 -2.11
N VAL A 188 -9.95 -15.72 -1.00
CA VAL A 188 -9.45 -16.22 0.29
C VAL A 188 -10.35 -17.32 0.81
N LYS A 189 -11.67 -17.13 0.74
CA LYS A 189 -12.65 -18.08 1.25
C LYS A 189 -12.54 -19.44 0.56
N GLU A 190 -12.46 -19.44 -0.78
CA GLU A 190 -12.39 -20.65 -1.60
C GLU A 190 -11.07 -21.40 -1.37
N LEU A 191 -9.97 -20.69 -1.29
CA LEU A 191 -8.65 -21.30 -1.14
C LEU A 191 -8.28 -21.59 0.31
N SER A 192 -8.95 -21.00 1.29
CA SER A 192 -8.71 -21.25 2.71
C SER A 192 -9.03 -22.68 3.10
N GLU A 193 -10.09 -23.27 2.54
CA GLU A 193 -10.44 -24.66 2.80
C GLU A 193 -9.36 -25.61 2.28
N VAL A 194 -8.85 -25.34 1.08
CA VAL A 194 -7.77 -26.14 0.47
C VAL A 194 -6.46 -26.00 1.25
N ALA A 195 -6.14 -24.80 1.72
CA ALA A 195 -4.96 -24.57 2.55
C ALA A 195 -5.06 -25.36 3.90
N LYS A 196 -6.25 -25.39 4.50
CA LYS A 196 -6.50 -26.17 5.73
C LYS A 196 -6.39 -27.68 5.50
N GLU A 197 -6.78 -28.21 4.34
CA GLU A 197 -6.62 -29.64 4.00
C GLU A 197 -5.16 -30.11 4.14
N VAL A 198 -4.20 -29.23 3.83
CA VAL A 198 -2.76 -29.52 3.89
C VAL A 198 -2.08 -28.97 5.16
N GLY A 199 -2.85 -28.39 6.08
CA GLY A 199 -2.35 -27.84 7.35
C GLY A 199 -1.59 -26.53 7.20
N ALA A 200 -1.81 -25.79 6.11
CA ALA A 200 -1.17 -24.49 5.88
C ALA A 200 -1.85 -23.36 6.65
N HIS A 201 -1.04 -22.45 7.20
CA HIS A 201 -1.52 -21.16 7.68
C HIS A 201 -1.85 -20.21 6.53
N ILE A 202 -2.76 -19.28 6.79
CA ILE A 202 -3.23 -18.29 5.81
C ILE A 202 -2.86 -16.91 6.29
N GLY A 203 -1.92 -16.28 5.59
CA GLY A 203 -1.57 -14.86 5.76
C GLY A 203 -2.25 -14.00 4.70
N TYR A 204 -2.53 -12.75 5.07
CA TYR A 204 -3.06 -11.77 4.14
C TYR A 204 -2.28 -10.46 4.23
N ASP A 205 -1.65 -10.04 3.14
CA ASP A 205 -1.00 -8.72 3.03
C ASP A 205 -2.04 -7.68 2.63
N GLY A 206 -2.63 -7.03 3.64
CA GLY A 206 -3.60 -5.95 3.50
C GLY A 206 -2.98 -4.57 3.31
N ALA A 207 -1.67 -4.46 3.13
CA ALA A 207 -0.95 -3.18 3.12
C ALA A 207 -1.57 -2.13 2.20
N HIS A 208 -2.05 -2.50 1.02
CA HIS A 208 -2.67 -1.58 0.07
C HIS A 208 -4.15 -1.29 0.37
N VAL A 209 -4.87 -2.23 0.95
CA VAL A 209 -6.33 -2.18 1.10
C VAL A 209 -6.80 -2.06 2.54
N ALA A 210 -5.90 -1.86 3.49
CA ALA A 210 -6.20 -1.79 4.93
C ALA A 210 -7.32 -0.78 5.26
N GLY A 211 -7.27 0.42 4.68
CA GLY A 211 -8.31 1.43 4.88
C GLY A 211 -9.67 1.00 4.31
N LEU A 212 -9.68 0.35 3.16
CA LEU A 212 -10.90 -0.18 2.52
C LEU A 212 -11.50 -1.31 3.36
N ILE A 213 -10.67 -2.24 3.86
CA ILE A 213 -11.10 -3.37 4.70
C ILE A 213 -11.73 -2.85 6.00
N GLY A 214 -11.01 -2.03 6.77
CA GLY A 214 -11.50 -1.53 8.05
C GLY A 214 -12.75 -0.64 7.93
N SER A 215 -12.96 0.01 6.78
CA SER A 215 -14.18 0.78 6.50
C SER A 215 -15.33 -0.06 5.93
N GLY A 216 -15.13 -1.36 5.67
CA GLY A 216 -16.13 -2.28 5.15
C GLY A 216 -16.43 -2.13 3.66
N TYR A 217 -15.50 -1.61 2.87
CA TYR A 217 -15.64 -1.43 1.41
C TYR A 217 -14.78 -2.36 0.57
N PHE A 218 -14.14 -3.35 1.23
CA PHE A 218 -13.40 -4.42 0.56
C PHE A 218 -13.69 -5.75 1.28
N GLN A 219 -13.06 -6.85 0.84
CA GLN A 219 -13.23 -8.15 1.49
C GLN A 219 -12.85 -8.12 2.98
N ASP A 220 -13.32 -9.10 3.73
CA ASP A 220 -12.97 -9.31 5.14
C ASP A 220 -12.11 -10.59 5.30
N PRO A 221 -10.80 -10.50 5.08
CA PRO A 221 -9.96 -11.69 5.02
C PRO A 221 -9.93 -12.50 6.32
N LEU A 222 -10.09 -11.86 7.49
CA LEU A 222 -10.09 -12.56 8.78
C LEU A 222 -11.33 -13.46 8.94
N ARG A 223 -12.49 -13.07 8.37
CA ARG A 223 -13.70 -13.90 8.37
C ARG A 223 -13.79 -14.83 7.18
N GLU A 224 -13.02 -14.56 6.14
CA GLU A 224 -12.89 -15.44 4.99
C GLU A 224 -11.89 -16.59 5.22
N GLY A 225 -11.14 -16.56 6.32
CA GLY A 225 -10.28 -17.67 6.72
C GLY A 225 -8.81 -17.36 6.87
N ALA A 226 -8.38 -16.10 6.73
CA ALA A 226 -7.01 -15.70 7.05
C ALA A 226 -6.75 -15.82 8.56
N ASP A 227 -5.63 -16.44 8.91
CA ASP A 227 -5.19 -16.59 10.31
C ASP A 227 -4.67 -15.25 10.86
N ALA A 228 -4.01 -14.46 10.03
CA ALA A 228 -3.55 -13.11 10.37
C ALA A 228 -3.40 -12.23 9.13
N MET A 229 -3.52 -10.92 9.35
CA MET A 229 -3.34 -9.90 8.31
C MET A 229 -2.23 -8.94 8.70
N SER A 230 -1.32 -8.65 7.77
CA SER A 230 -0.30 -7.61 7.87
C SER A 230 -0.78 -6.32 7.21
N LEU A 231 -0.38 -5.18 7.75
CA LEU A 231 -0.83 -3.86 7.33
C LEU A 231 0.34 -2.91 7.06
N SER A 232 0.14 -1.97 6.13
CA SER A 232 0.84 -0.67 6.10
C SER A 232 -0.15 0.42 6.50
N CYS A 233 0.31 1.39 7.29
CA CYS A 233 -0.56 2.38 7.89
C CYS A 233 -0.56 3.75 7.17
N HIS A 234 0.00 3.83 5.96
CA HIS A 234 0.25 5.08 5.23
C HIS A 234 -0.19 5.07 3.74
N LYS A 235 -1.09 4.15 3.37
CA LYS A 235 -1.60 4.01 2.00
C LYS A 235 -3.09 4.37 1.97
N THR A 236 -3.99 3.40 1.87
CA THR A 236 -5.43 3.67 2.05
C THR A 236 -5.77 4.08 3.48
N LEU A 237 -4.99 3.65 4.48
CA LEU A 237 -4.95 4.30 5.79
C LEU A 237 -4.06 5.54 5.71
N PRO A 238 -4.54 6.76 6.05
CA PRO A 238 -3.77 8.00 5.95
C PRO A 238 -2.97 8.30 7.22
N GLY A 239 -2.24 7.31 7.73
CA GLY A 239 -1.37 7.41 8.89
C GLY A 239 0.10 7.58 8.54
N PRO A 240 1.00 7.60 9.52
CA PRO A 240 2.44 7.67 9.29
C PRO A 240 2.98 6.33 8.77
N GLN A 241 4.20 6.34 8.24
CA GLN A 241 4.88 5.13 7.80
C GLN A 241 5.16 4.20 8.98
N THR A 242 4.28 3.21 9.16
CA THR A 242 4.40 2.13 10.12
C THR A 242 3.62 0.92 9.60
N GLY A 243 3.60 -0.17 10.33
CA GLY A 243 2.84 -1.37 10.02
C GLY A 243 2.13 -1.92 11.24
N ALA A 244 1.24 -2.87 11.03
CA ALA A 244 0.60 -3.62 12.11
C ALA A 244 0.32 -5.06 11.68
N VAL A 245 0.06 -5.93 12.65
CA VAL A 245 -0.45 -7.29 12.45
C VAL A 245 -1.72 -7.44 13.25
N VAL A 246 -2.76 -7.98 12.63
CA VAL A 246 -4.06 -8.24 13.27
C VAL A 246 -4.49 -9.69 13.06
N SER A 247 -5.25 -10.23 14.02
CA SER A 247 -5.74 -11.61 13.95
C SER A 247 -7.03 -11.79 14.76
N ASN A 248 -7.84 -12.79 14.35
CA ASN A 248 -8.98 -13.30 15.13
C ASN A 248 -8.70 -14.69 15.74
N ARG A 249 -7.46 -15.15 15.68
CA ARG A 249 -7.02 -16.45 16.20
C ARG A 249 -6.36 -16.27 17.57
N GLU A 250 -7.12 -16.43 18.64
CA GLU A 250 -6.59 -16.34 20.02
C GLU A 250 -5.46 -17.35 20.30
N ASP A 251 -5.54 -18.53 19.68
CA ASP A 251 -4.54 -19.58 19.79
C ASP A 251 -3.18 -19.25 19.14
N LEU A 252 -3.15 -18.28 18.22
CA LEU A 252 -1.93 -17.84 17.53
C LEU A 252 -1.29 -16.56 18.11
N VAL A 253 -1.93 -15.95 19.12
CA VAL A 253 -1.49 -14.67 19.68
C VAL A 253 -0.04 -14.75 20.21
N GLU A 254 0.30 -15.79 20.96
CA GLU A 254 1.65 -15.91 21.52
C GLU A 254 2.70 -16.17 20.43
N ASP A 255 2.37 -16.92 19.38
CA ASP A 255 3.27 -17.15 18.26
C ASP A 255 3.53 -15.85 17.47
N LEU A 256 2.48 -15.04 17.20
CA LEU A 256 2.61 -13.74 16.57
C LEU A 256 3.42 -12.76 17.43
N LYS A 257 3.18 -12.71 18.74
CA LYS A 257 3.93 -11.87 19.67
C LYS A 257 5.41 -12.23 19.69
N ASN A 258 5.74 -13.52 19.80
CA ASN A 258 7.11 -14.02 19.84
C ASN A 258 7.80 -13.88 18.47
N ALA A 259 7.06 -13.99 17.39
CA ALA A 259 7.55 -13.73 16.04
C ALA A 259 7.97 -12.28 15.84
N ALA A 260 7.31 -11.33 16.50
CA ALA A 260 7.60 -9.91 16.46
C ALA A 260 8.76 -9.55 17.41
N PHE A 261 8.57 -9.71 18.70
CA PHE A 261 9.54 -9.39 19.74
C PHE A 261 9.80 -10.63 20.62
N PRO A 262 11.06 -11.01 20.88
CA PRO A 262 12.31 -10.32 20.51
C PRO A 262 12.89 -10.73 19.13
N SER A 263 12.13 -11.43 18.30
CA SER A 263 12.69 -12.12 17.12
C SER A 263 13.10 -11.18 15.98
N LEU A 264 12.34 -10.10 15.72
CA LEU A 264 12.53 -9.24 14.54
C LEU A 264 12.90 -7.81 14.90
N PHE A 265 12.42 -7.29 16.02
CA PHE A 265 12.73 -5.92 16.46
C PHE A 265 12.85 -5.83 17.97
N SER A 266 13.55 -4.78 18.43
CA SER A 266 13.70 -4.43 19.86
C SER A 266 12.88 -3.18 20.18
N ASN A 267 13.39 -2.00 19.84
CA ASN A 267 12.60 -0.77 19.91
C ASN A 267 11.85 -0.53 18.58
N HIS A 268 10.84 0.30 18.62
CA HIS A 268 10.03 0.66 17.48
C HIS A 268 9.78 2.17 17.43
N HIS A 269 9.05 2.65 16.43
CA HIS A 269 8.83 4.09 16.22
C HIS A 269 7.64 4.59 17.05
N LEU A 270 7.88 4.86 18.34
CA LEU A 270 6.83 5.22 19.31
C LEU A 270 6.01 6.44 18.90
N HIS A 271 6.65 7.45 18.30
CA HIS A 271 5.97 8.63 17.77
C HIS A 271 5.03 8.29 16.60
N ASN A 272 5.39 7.33 15.75
CA ASN A 272 4.51 6.88 14.67
C ASN A 272 3.29 6.11 15.22
N ILE A 273 3.41 5.42 16.35
CA ILE A 273 2.25 4.80 17.01
C ILE A 273 1.26 5.88 17.48
N ALA A 274 1.75 6.99 18.03
CA ALA A 274 0.89 8.12 18.41
C ALA A 274 0.15 8.71 17.20
N GLY A 275 0.87 8.94 16.08
CA GLY A 275 0.26 9.39 14.83
C GLY A 275 -0.73 8.37 14.24
N PHE A 276 -0.42 7.07 14.34
CA PHE A 276 -1.31 6.02 13.86
C PHE A 276 -2.60 5.95 14.68
N ALA A 277 -2.54 6.12 16.00
CA ALA A 277 -3.73 6.21 16.85
C ALA A 277 -4.65 7.36 16.43
N VAL A 278 -4.09 8.53 16.10
CA VAL A 278 -4.88 9.66 15.57
C VAL A 278 -5.50 9.31 14.21
N ALA A 279 -4.74 8.73 13.31
CA ALA A 279 -5.25 8.33 11.99
C ALA A 279 -6.38 7.30 12.08
N LEU A 280 -6.29 6.32 13.01
CA LEU A 280 -7.37 5.36 13.27
C LEU A 280 -8.63 6.05 13.81
N THR A 281 -8.47 7.03 14.70
CA THR A 281 -9.61 7.80 15.22
C THR A 281 -10.31 8.58 14.09
N GLU A 282 -9.54 9.17 13.16
CA GLU A 282 -10.10 9.80 11.97
C GLU A 282 -10.81 8.78 11.06
N MET A 283 -10.26 7.58 10.91
CA MET A 283 -10.85 6.54 10.07
C MET A 283 -12.11 5.91 10.69
N LEU A 284 -12.20 5.81 11.99
CA LEU A 284 -13.43 5.39 12.68
C LEU A 284 -14.57 6.40 12.46
N GLU A 285 -14.25 7.70 12.42
CA GLU A 285 -15.23 8.77 12.18
C GLU A 285 -15.56 8.98 10.69
N PHE A 286 -14.56 9.15 9.85
CA PHE A 286 -14.72 9.57 8.45
C PHE A 286 -14.45 8.46 7.43
N GLY A 287 -13.90 7.32 7.85
CA GLY A 287 -13.35 6.31 6.96
C GLY A 287 -14.37 5.72 5.99
N LYS A 288 -15.62 5.53 6.41
CA LYS A 288 -16.68 4.98 5.54
C LYS A 288 -16.95 5.88 4.33
N GLU A 289 -17.08 7.18 4.54
CA GLU A 289 -17.29 8.13 3.44
C GLU A 289 -16.04 8.26 2.58
N TYR A 290 -14.87 8.40 3.21
CA TYR A 290 -13.60 8.53 2.53
C TYR A 290 -13.31 7.34 1.61
N GLN A 291 -13.34 6.12 2.11
CA GLN A 291 -12.98 4.93 1.33
C GLN A 291 -14.00 4.62 0.22
N LYS A 292 -15.28 4.91 0.46
CA LYS A 292 -16.31 4.85 -0.59
C LYS A 292 -15.96 5.77 -1.76
N ASN A 293 -15.56 7.00 -1.47
CA ASN A 293 -15.20 7.98 -2.50
C ASN A 293 -13.87 7.64 -3.18
N VAL A 294 -12.92 7.03 -2.45
CA VAL A 294 -11.67 6.50 -3.05
C VAL A 294 -11.96 5.49 -4.16
N ILE A 295 -12.85 4.52 -3.92
CA ILE A 295 -13.22 3.51 -4.93
C ILE A 295 -13.95 4.16 -6.11
N LYS A 296 -14.92 5.03 -5.84
CA LYS A 296 -15.67 5.74 -6.91
C LYS A 296 -14.74 6.55 -7.81
N ASN A 297 -13.79 7.26 -7.22
CA ASN A 297 -12.78 8.01 -7.97
C ASN A 297 -11.89 7.10 -8.80
N ALA A 298 -11.50 5.91 -8.28
CA ALA A 298 -10.72 4.95 -9.05
C ALA A 298 -11.51 4.42 -10.27
N GLN A 299 -12.77 4.07 -10.08
CA GLN A 299 -13.65 3.62 -11.17
C GLN A 299 -13.90 4.74 -12.20
N ALA A 300 -14.16 5.97 -11.74
CA ALA A 300 -14.37 7.12 -12.62
C ALA A 300 -13.11 7.46 -13.42
N LEU A 301 -11.92 7.39 -12.80
CA LEU A 301 -10.66 7.61 -13.49
C LEU A 301 -10.40 6.51 -14.54
N GLY A 302 -10.67 5.24 -14.18
CA GLY A 302 -10.56 4.12 -15.10
C GLY A 302 -11.46 4.29 -16.33
N ALA A 303 -12.73 4.60 -16.13
CA ALA A 303 -13.69 4.84 -17.20
C ALA A 303 -13.28 6.03 -18.08
N ALA A 304 -12.92 7.17 -17.47
CA ALA A 304 -12.54 8.38 -18.20
C ALA A 304 -11.28 8.20 -19.05
N LEU A 305 -10.30 7.43 -18.56
CA LEU A 305 -9.09 7.07 -19.31
C LEU A 305 -9.43 6.12 -20.47
N ASN A 306 -10.26 5.11 -20.21
CA ASN A 306 -10.68 4.14 -21.23
C ASN A 306 -11.44 4.81 -22.39
N GLU A 307 -12.37 5.72 -22.07
CA GLU A 307 -13.10 6.54 -23.06
C GLU A 307 -12.17 7.41 -23.91
N ARG A 308 -10.99 7.75 -23.40
CA ARG A 308 -9.97 8.56 -24.10
C ARG A 308 -8.96 7.73 -24.90
N GLY A 309 -9.15 6.42 -24.97
CA GLY A 309 -8.32 5.51 -25.78
C GLY A 309 -7.14 4.91 -25.04
N PHE A 310 -7.13 4.92 -23.70
CA PHE A 310 -6.16 4.15 -22.92
C PHE A 310 -6.70 2.75 -22.63
N LYS A 311 -5.88 1.73 -22.75
CA LYS A 311 -6.24 0.37 -22.36
C LYS A 311 -6.14 0.20 -20.85
N VAL A 312 -7.21 0.54 -20.13
CA VAL A 312 -7.32 0.29 -18.68
C VAL A 312 -7.73 -1.16 -18.47
N LEU A 313 -7.01 -1.88 -17.59
CA LEU A 313 -7.27 -3.30 -17.37
C LEU A 313 -8.61 -3.53 -16.67
N CYS A 314 -9.18 -4.70 -16.89
CA CYS A 314 -10.42 -5.18 -16.28
C CYS A 314 -11.66 -4.30 -16.54
N GLU A 315 -11.78 -3.69 -17.72
CA GLU A 315 -12.97 -2.93 -18.14
C GLU A 315 -14.26 -3.72 -17.95
N HIS A 316 -14.26 -5.00 -18.32
CA HIS A 316 -15.41 -5.91 -18.22
C HIS A 316 -15.89 -6.18 -16.77
N LEU A 317 -15.05 -5.84 -15.77
CA LEU A 317 -15.36 -5.93 -14.34
C LEU A 317 -15.55 -4.54 -13.70
N GLY A 318 -15.60 -3.45 -14.48
CA GLY A 318 -15.71 -2.08 -13.98
C GLY A 318 -14.39 -1.52 -13.46
N PHE A 319 -13.26 -2.01 -13.98
CA PHE A 319 -11.87 -1.60 -13.75
C PHE A 319 -11.31 -2.01 -12.38
N THR A 320 -12.03 -1.79 -11.29
CA THR A 320 -11.52 -2.06 -9.93
C THR A 320 -12.63 -2.03 -8.88
N GLU A 321 -12.41 -2.74 -7.79
CA GLU A 321 -13.12 -2.60 -6.51
C GLU A 321 -12.22 -2.01 -5.42
N SER A 322 -11.02 -1.52 -5.79
CA SER A 322 -10.06 -0.94 -4.86
C SER A 322 -9.76 0.55 -5.18
N HIS A 323 -8.70 1.07 -4.59
CA HIS A 323 -8.18 2.42 -4.84
C HIS A 323 -7.27 2.50 -6.07
N GLN A 324 -7.01 1.39 -6.75
CA GLN A 324 -6.03 1.29 -7.83
C GLN A 324 -6.69 1.08 -9.17
N ILE A 325 -6.06 1.61 -10.22
CA ILE A 325 -6.27 1.19 -11.61
C ILE A 325 -4.91 0.89 -12.25
N VAL A 326 -4.91 0.03 -13.26
CA VAL A 326 -3.73 -0.33 -14.05
C VAL A 326 -4.00 -0.09 -15.52
N ILE A 327 -3.07 0.57 -16.19
CA ILE A 327 -3.13 0.89 -17.61
C ILE A 327 -2.06 0.09 -18.34
N ASP A 328 -2.42 -0.62 -19.40
CA ASP A 328 -1.50 -1.20 -20.37
C ASP A 328 -1.17 -0.13 -21.43
N ILE A 329 0.08 0.31 -21.44
CA ILE A 329 0.60 1.33 -22.35
C ILE A 329 1.46 0.74 -23.47
N GLY A 330 1.42 -0.57 -23.67
CA GLY A 330 2.22 -1.26 -24.69
C GLY A 330 2.01 -0.73 -26.11
N GLU A 331 0.82 -0.23 -26.43
CA GLU A 331 0.52 0.38 -27.73
C GLU A 331 1.31 1.68 -28.01
N PHE A 332 1.72 2.40 -26.95
CA PHE A 332 2.48 3.63 -27.08
C PHE A 332 3.99 3.41 -27.22
N GLU A 333 4.47 2.16 -27.15
CA GLU A 333 5.90 1.83 -27.14
C GLU A 333 6.68 2.48 -28.27
N LYS A 334 6.11 2.50 -29.48
CA LYS A 334 6.78 3.05 -30.69
C LYS A 334 6.58 4.54 -30.90
N THR A 335 5.59 5.16 -30.26
CA THR A 335 5.21 6.56 -30.47
C THR A 335 5.66 7.49 -29.37
N VAL A 336 5.52 7.07 -28.12
CA VAL A 336 5.87 7.86 -26.93
C VAL A 336 6.91 7.13 -26.07
N GLY A 337 6.80 5.82 -25.95
CA GLY A 337 7.64 4.96 -25.13
C GLY A 337 6.83 4.15 -24.12
N LEU A 338 7.54 3.46 -23.23
CA LEU A 338 6.96 2.64 -22.14
C LEU A 338 7.03 3.37 -20.78
N GLY A 339 6.75 2.64 -19.71
CA GLY A 339 6.58 3.14 -18.36
C GLY A 339 7.65 4.10 -17.88
N GLY A 340 8.93 3.81 -18.13
CA GLY A 340 10.03 4.69 -17.72
C GLY A 340 10.07 6.03 -18.44
N THR A 341 9.56 6.11 -19.67
CA THR A 341 9.48 7.35 -20.45
C THR A 341 8.20 8.11 -20.09
N ILE A 342 7.06 7.41 -20.04
CA ILE A 342 5.75 8.03 -19.78
C ILE A 342 5.66 8.57 -18.34
N GLU A 343 6.21 7.86 -17.37
CA GLU A 343 6.30 8.33 -15.98
C GLU A 343 7.00 9.68 -15.89
N LYS A 344 8.16 9.83 -16.55
CA LYS A 344 8.90 11.11 -16.61
C LYS A 344 8.17 12.20 -17.39
N LEU A 345 7.46 11.83 -18.44
CA LEU A 345 6.65 12.77 -19.21
C LEU A 345 5.54 13.38 -18.31
N LEU A 346 4.86 12.54 -17.54
CA LEU A 346 3.82 12.95 -16.60
C LEU A 346 4.41 13.76 -15.44
N GLU A 347 5.53 13.32 -14.84
CA GLU A 347 6.25 14.04 -13.78
C GLU A 347 6.64 15.46 -14.22
N ASN A 348 7.12 15.63 -15.44
CA ASN A 348 7.44 16.94 -16.01
C ASN A 348 6.22 17.87 -16.13
N ALA A 349 5.03 17.32 -16.11
CA ALA A 349 3.76 18.04 -16.08
C ALA A 349 3.10 18.07 -14.69
N ASN A 350 3.83 17.74 -13.61
CA ASN A 350 3.33 17.67 -12.24
C ASN A 350 2.21 16.62 -12.05
N ILE A 351 2.25 15.51 -12.75
CA ILE A 351 1.38 14.35 -12.51
C ILE A 351 2.26 13.21 -12.03
N ILE A 352 2.10 12.84 -10.77
CA ILE A 352 2.99 11.90 -10.09
C ILE A 352 2.33 10.53 -10.02
N ILE A 353 2.92 9.56 -10.71
CA ILE A 353 2.46 8.17 -10.82
C ILE A 353 3.62 7.21 -10.61
N ASN A 354 3.37 5.91 -10.63
CA ASN A 354 4.46 4.94 -10.81
C ASN A 354 4.22 4.01 -12.00
N ARG A 355 5.31 3.65 -12.67
CA ARG A 355 5.34 2.55 -13.64
C ARG A 355 5.17 1.21 -12.91
N ASN A 356 4.58 0.23 -13.59
CA ASN A 356 4.28 -1.07 -13.01
C ASN A 356 4.48 -2.20 -14.01
N LEU A 357 5.10 -3.31 -13.59
CA LEU A 357 5.17 -4.52 -14.41
C LEU A 357 3.77 -5.12 -14.59
N LEU A 358 3.46 -5.48 -15.83
CA LEU A 358 2.29 -6.26 -16.16
C LEU A 358 2.63 -7.77 -16.17
N PRO A 359 1.65 -8.68 -16.00
CA PRO A 359 1.89 -10.12 -15.95
C PRO A 359 2.64 -10.66 -17.17
N TRP A 360 2.48 -10.04 -18.32
CA TRP A 360 3.09 -10.44 -19.59
C TRP A 360 4.42 -9.74 -19.91
N ASP A 361 4.81 -8.69 -19.20
CA ASP A 361 6.00 -7.88 -19.51
C ASP A 361 7.29 -8.70 -19.60
N ILE A 362 7.50 -9.63 -18.66
CA ILE A 362 8.73 -10.43 -18.64
C ILE A 362 8.83 -11.31 -19.89
N ARG A 363 7.72 -11.95 -20.32
CA ARG A 363 7.71 -12.78 -21.53
C ARG A 363 7.80 -11.96 -22.82
N GLU A 364 7.43 -10.68 -22.76
CA GLU A 364 7.61 -9.71 -23.86
C GLU A 364 8.99 -9.02 -23.84
N GLY A 365 9.88 -9.43 -22.93
CA GLY A 365 11.24 -8.91 -22.83
C GLY A 365 11.36 -7.55 -22.15
N ARG A 366 10.27 -7.05 -21.55
CA ARG A 366 10.26 -5.77 -20.82
C ARG A 366 10.87 -5.90 -19.44
N HIS A 367 11.37 -4.79 -18.92
CA HIS A 367 12.09 -4.74 -17.65
C HIS A 367 11.39 -3.78 -16.68
N TYR A 368 11.54 -4.01 -15.35
CA TYR A 368 10.91 -3.16 -14.32
C TYR A 368 11.26 -1.66 -14.42
N MET A 369 12.39 -1.30 -15.04
CA MET A 369 12.74 0.11 -15.29
C MET A 369 11.97 0.71 -16.47
N ASN A 370 11.44 -0.12 -17.38
CA ASN A 370 10.65 0.32 -18.53
C ASN A 370 9.56 -0.71 -18.84
N PRO A 371 8.60 -0.92 -17.94
CA PRO A 371 7.51 -1.88 -18.09
C PRO A 371 6.41 -1.36 -19.02
N GLY A 372 5.51 -2.25 -19.43
CA GLY A 372 4.34 -1.93 -20.23
C GLY A 372 3.16 -1.36 -19.46
N GLY A 373 3.26 -1.21 -18.15
CA GLY A 373 2.14 -0.76 -17.32
C GLY A 373 2.41 0.52 -16.53
N LEU A 374 1.31 1.21 -16.21
CA LEU A 374 1.23 2.27 -15.21
C LEU A 374 0.23 1.86 -14.13
N ARG A 375 0.54 2.17 -12.87
CA ARG A 375 -0.37 2.00 -11.75
C ARG A 375 -0.71 3.36 -11.17
N LEU A 376 -2.01 3.63 -10.99
CA LEU A 376 -2.51 4.85 -10.38
C LEU A 376 -3.34 4.50 -9.14
N GLY A 377 -3.36 5.41 -8.17
CA GLY A 377 -4.18 5.31 -6.97
C GLY A 377 -4.88 6.62 -6.67
N THR A 378 -6.04 6.53 -6.06
CA THR A 378 -6.93 7.69 -5.82
C THR A 378 -7.03 8.09 -4.36
N SER A 379 -6.28 7.45 -3.45
CA SER A 379 -6.38 7.72 -2.02
C SER A 379 -6.06 9.18 -1.69
N GLU A 380 -4.91 9.69 -2.13
CA GLU A 380 -4.48 11.05 -1.78
C GLU A 380 -5.33 12.12 -2.47
N VAL A 381 -5.64 11.99 -3.76
CA VAL A 381 -6.49 12.95 -4.47
C VAL A 381 -7.90 13.03 -3.85
N THR A 382 -8.45 11.91 -3.37
CA THR A 382 -9.71 11.89 -2.63
C THR A 382 -9.58 12.58 -1.28
N ARG A 383 -8.46 12.37 -0.57
CA ARG A 383 -8.16 13.05 0.69
C ARG A 383 -8.04 14.57 0.52
N LEU A 384 -7.64 15.05 -0.66
CA LEU A 384 -7.60 16.45 -1.04
C LEU A 384 -8.97 17.01 -1.50
N GLY A 385 -10.02 16.19 -1.51
CA GLY A 385 -11.39 16.58 -1.82
C GLY A 385 -11.77 16.47 -3.29
N MET A 386 -10.97 15.81 -4.12
CA MET A 386 -11.34 15.51 -5.51
C MET A 386 -12.45 14.46 -5.56
N ASN A 387 -13.32 14.56 -6.55
CA ASN A 387 -14.48 13.69 -6.80
C ASN A 387 -14.45 13.11 -8.22
N GLU A 388 -15.50 12.38 -8.61
CA GLU A 388 -15.58 11.69 -9.90
C GLU A 388 -15.45 12.63 -11.11
N SER A 389 -15.95 13.89 -11.02
CA SER A 389 -15.80 14.85 -12.13
C SER A 389 -14.35 15.32 -12.30
N ASP A 390 -13.60 15.43 -11.20
CA ASP A 390 -12.20 15.82 -11.24
C ASP A 390 -11.33 14.72 -11.86
N MET A 391 -11.75 13.45 -11.76
CA MET A 391 -11.09 12.33 -12.40
C MET A 391 -11.17 12.40 -13.94
N VAL A 392 -12.24 12.98 -14.47
CA VAL A 392 -12.41 13.25 -15.91
C VAL A 392 -11.38 14.29 -16.39
N ASP A 393 -11.14 15.34 -15.60
CA ASP A 393 -10.14 16.37 -15.89
C ASP A 393 -8.72 15.79 -15.82
N ILE A 394 -8.44 14.93 -14.85
CA ILE A 394 -7.16 14.22 -14.74
C ILE A 394 -6.94 13.35 -15.98
N ALA A 395 -7.93 12.58 -16.40
CA ALA A 395 -7.83 11.74 -17.62
C ALA A 395 -7.59 12.59 -18.88
N GLU A 396 -8.11 13.82 -18.93
CA GLU A 396 -7.85 14.74 -20.03
C GLU A 396 -6.37 15.21 -20.07
N PHE A 397 -5.74 15.42 -18.90
CA PHE A 397 -4.30 15.71 -18.88
C PHE A 397 -3.45 14.54 -19.40
N PHE A 398 -3.80 13.32 -19.06
CA PHE A 398 -3.15 12.11 -19.62
C PHE A 398 -3.25 12.09 -21.14
N LYS A 399 -4.46 12.31 -21.68
CA LYS A 399 -4.70 12.36 -23.15
C LYS A 399 -3.85 13.44 -23.80
N LYS A 400 -3.88 14.67 -23.29
CA LYS A 400 -3.09 15.80 -23.82
C LYS A 400 -1.60 15.47 -23.90
N LEU A 401 -1.05 14.79 -22.88
CA LEU A 401 0.38 14.48 -22.81
C LEU A 401 0.77 13.29 -23.68
N ILE A 402 0.02 12.20 -23.63
CA ILE A 402 0.43 10.92 -24.20
C ILE A 402 -0.11 10.74 -25.62
N ILE A 403 -1.39 11.06 -25.85
CA ILE A 403 -2.04 10.88 -27.15
C ILE A 403 -1.83 12.11 -28.05
N ASP A 404 -2.16 13.29 -27.52
CA ASP A 404 -2.05 14.55 -28.29
C ASP A 404 -0.62 15.11 -28.29
N GLN A 405 0.30 14.53 -27.51
CA GLN A 405 1.73 14.88 -27.41
C GLN A 405 1.98 16.39 -27.21
N ARG A 406 1.17 17.01 -26.33
CA ARG A 406 1.29 18.43 -25.99
C ARG A 406 2.54 18.67 -25.13
N ASP A 407 3.09 19.87 -25.22
CA ASP A 407 4.26 20.25 -24.42
C ASP A 407 3.99 20.12 -22.91
N PRO A 408 4.77 19.32 -22.16
CA PRO A 408 4.59 19.12 -20.71
C PRO A 408 4.64 20.42 -19.90
N LYS A 409 5.40 21.43 -20.35
CA LYS A 409 5.48 22.72 -19.65
C LYS A 409 4.16 23.48 -19.69
N THR A 410 3.43 23.39 -20.81
CA THR A 410 2.10 23.99 -20.94
C THR A 410 1.12 23.26 -20.01
N ILE A 411 1.12 21.94 -20.03
CA ILE A 411 0.24 21.12 -19.19
C ILE A 411 0.57 21.30 -17.70
N LYS A 412 1.85 21.45 -17.34
CA LYS A 412 2.27 21.77 -15.96
C LYS A 412 1.56 23.01 -15.41
N THR A 413 1.39 24.04 -16.25
CA THR A 413 0.68 25.25 -15.84
C THR A 413 -0.83 24.99 -15.64
N GLU A 414 -1.44 24.19 -16.53
CA GLU A 414 -2.86 23.80 -16.42
C GLU A 414 -3.08 22.94 -15.15
N VAL A 415 -2.19 21.98 -14.87
CA VAL A 415 -2.22 21.13 -13.67
C VAL A 415 -2.09 21.99 -12.40
N ALA A 416 -1.15 22.93 -12.35
CA ALA A 416 -0.96 23.79 -11.20
C ALA A 416 -2.19 24.68 -10.95
N GLU A 417 -2.86 25.18 -12.02
CA GLU A 417 -4.09 25.95 -11.88
C GLU A 417 -5.25 25.07 -11.36
N PHE A 418 -5.42 23.87 -11.93
CA PHE A 418 -6.39 22.88 -11.45
C PHE A 418 -6.18 22.56 -9.97
N LYS A 419 -4.92 22.31 -9.56
CA LYS A 419 -4.56 21.91 -8.20
C LYS A 419 -4.82 22.97 -7.13
N LYS A 420 -4.92 24.27 -7.50
CA LYS A 420 -5.22 25.34 -6.56
C LYS A 420 -6.54 25.15 -5.79
N GLN A 421 -7.49 24.43 -6.37
CA GLN A 421 -8.79 24.16 -5.76
C GLN A 421 -8.71 23.07 -4.66
N PHE A 422 -7.63 22.29 -4.63
CA PHE A 422 -7.46 21.10 -3.82
C PHE A 422 -6.25 21.24 -2.87
N GLN A 423 -6.29 22.25 -2.01
CA GLN A 423 -5.24 22.60 -1.05
C GLN A 423 -5.62 22.31 0.40
N GLU A 424 -6.78 21.70 0.64
CA GLU A 424 -7.26 21.35 1.97
C GLU A 424 -7.35 19.84 2.15
N ILE A 425 -6.99 19.37 3.34
CA ILE A 425 -7.13 17.96 3.70
C ILE A 425 -8.57 17.74 4.20
N LYS A 426 -9.26 16.78 3.61
CA LYS A 426 -10.61 16.35 3.98
C LYS A 426 -10.57 15.08 4.84
N TYR A 427 -11.71 14.70 5.40
CA TYR A 427 -11.87 13.48 6.22
C TYR A 427 -10.95 13.46 7.45
N CYS A 428 -10.79 14.61 8.11
CA CYS A 428 -10.05 14.80 9.35
C CYS A 428 -10.80 15.77 10.27
N PHE A 429 -10.45 15.78 11.56
CA PHE A 429 -11.16 16.61 12.56
C PHE A 429 -11.01 18.11 12.35
N GLN A 430 -9.96 18.57 11.69
CA GLN A 430 -9.70 19.97 11.43
C GLN A 430 -9.95 20.27 9.94
N THR A 431 -10.95 21.09 9.64
CA THR A 431 -11.39 21.39 8.27
C THR A 431 -10.69 22.58 7.62
N THR A 432 -9.81 23.28 8.33
CA THR A 432 -9.12 24.49 7.85
C THR A 432 -7.65 24.27 7.52
N ASN A 433 -7.23 23.01 7.48
CA ASN A 433 -5.83 22.67 7.28
C ASN A 433 -5.47 22.66 5.81
N LYS A 434 -4.47 23.43 5.47
CA LYS A 434 -3.88 23.38 4.13
C LYS A 434 -2.98 22.17 4.00
N ALA A 435 -3.15 21.48 2.89
CA ALA A 435 -2.27 20.39 2.49
C ALA A 435 -0.85 20.92 2.26
N TYR A 436 0.16 20.09 2.60
CA TYR A 436 1.57 20.37 2.40
C TYR A 436 2.14 21.58 3.15
N GLU A 437 1.41 22.12 4.18
CA GLU A 437 1.95 23.09 5.12
C GLU A 437 2.58 22.35 6.30
N TYR A 438 3.87 22.18 6.26
CA TYR A 438 4.66 21.55 7.31
C TYR A 438 5.25 22.58 8.27
N LEU A 439 5.69 22.11 9.46
CA LEU A 439 6.31 22.97 10.45
C LEU A 439 7.45 23.78 9.84
N LYS A 440 7.51 25.06 10.16
CA LYS A 440 8.59 25.93 9.71
C LYS A 440 9.87 25.56 10.44
N PHE A 441 10.94 25.37 9.68
CA PHE A 441 12.29 25.34 10.24
C PHE A 441 12.70 26.76 10.63
N TYR A 442 13.12 26.97 11.86
CA TYR A 442 13.60 28.26 12.36
C TYR A 442 15.12 28.34 12.33
#